data_65bf975357589699b113d5bfd3372aa4
#
_entry.id   65bf975357589699b113d5bfd3372aa4
#
_cell.length_a   1.000
_cell.length_b   1.000
_cell.length_c   1.000
_cell.angle_alpha   90.00
_cell.angle_beta   90.00
_cell.angle_gamma   90.00
#
_symmetry.space_group_name_H-M   'P 1'
#
loop_
_entity.id
_entity.type
_entity.pdbx_description
1 polymer ?
#
loop_
_entity_poly.entity_id
_entity_poly.type
_entity_poly.pdbx_seq_one_letter_code
_entity_poly.pdbx_strand_id
1 'polypeptide(L)'
;MSESSHQNRAKIIWYSITIFVSSAILLVLEITAGRLIAPYVGVTIYSWTSIIGVILAGLSLGNWLGGLWADKGGNESSIGIVLTLSAIFSVFSLLVLSWIAPILQNSQLDLISSSFLYVLGMFFIPAVLLGIPTPLLTTLALELDQRTGHIVGRMHALAAMGSIIGTFITGFVLIQYIGSRNIIIFSSIVLFLLALPFFRSIPFKLSAMMLSLGLLVVLLTHHQQGFTNPCDEESNYFCLRVVDSSDQVPFGSAKALVLDHLVHGINHETQADLLIAPYVHLMQELAEQHFEPLKVSQLAYFFAGGGSYTQPRAVKAAFPKSRVTVAELDPTVTEIVQTQMYVDIQGMDVIHGDARTILHRQGDKRFDVIVTDAFHDIAIPYHLVTLEYIQLVKSRLSNNGLFTTNVVDAFPNPKMVKSLMKTLLQEFEYVDIWLDEIPQQAQRMTFVISASNQPIKADIIESRRGLKRRWFRINTPLQQSGTLMKDLPIFRDDYVPVERLIADLLLTTEGL
;
A
#
# COMPACT_ATOMS: atom_id res chain seq x y z
N MET A 1 51.71 3.48 27.98
CA MET A 1 50.40 2.83 28.23
C MET A 1 49.17 3.74 27.91
N SER A 2 49.26 5.06 27.83
CA SER A 2 48.12 5.97 27.60
C SER A 2 47.67 6.05 26.11
N GLU A 3 48.58 6.08 25.17
CA GLU A 3 48.29 6.27 23.74
C GLU A 3 47.57 5.05 23.12
N SER A 4 48.04 3.82 23.40
CA SER A 4 47.39 2.59 22.91
C SER A 4 45.98 2.39 23.46
N SER A 5 45.75 2.79 24.71
CA SER A 5 44.42 2.75 25.33
C SER A 5 43.43 3.74 24.71
N HIS A 6 43.88 4.93 24.33
CA HIS A 6 43.07 5.92 23.61
C HIS A 6 42.74 5.46 22.20
N GLN A 7 43.67 4.87 21.49
CA GLN A 7 43.48 4.36 20.13
C GLN A 7 42.48 3.17 20.08
N ASN A 8 42.59 2.26 21.05
CA ASN A 8 41.65 1.13 21.17
C ASN A 8 40.23 1.61 21.49
N ARG A 9 40.08 2.61 22.39
CA ARG A 9 38.77 3.22 22.68
C ARG A 9 38.15 3.87 21.44
N ALA A 10 38.92 4.62 20.66
CA ALA A 10 38.44 5.24 19.43
C ALA A 10 37.95 4.20 18.39
N LYS A 11 38.70 3.08 18.24
CA LYS A 11 38.28 1.98 17.37
C LYS A 11 36.96 1.33 17.82
N ILE A 12 36.82 1.02 19.11
CA ILE A 12 35.59 0.43 19.66
C ILE A 12 34.39 1.39 19.45
N ILE A 13 34.57 2.69 19.62
CA ILE A 13 33.54 3.69 19.37
C ILE A 13 33.14 3.65 17.87
N TRP A 14 34.12 3.62 16.97
CA TRP A 14 33.87 3.56 15.55
C TRP A 14 33.14 2.27 15.13
N TYR A 15 33.55 1.12 15.66
CA TYR A 15 32.84 -0.14 15.44
C TYR A 15 31.40 -0.10 15.96
N SER A 16 31.18 0.53 17.10
CA SER A 16 29.86 0.75 17.68
C SER A 16 28.98 1.61 16.79
N ILE A 17 29.50 2.72 16.24
CA ILE A 17 28.80 3.58 15.29
C ILE A 17 28.48 2.81 14.00
N THR A 18 29.42 2.01 13.51
CA THR A 18 29.24 1.23 12.29
C THR A 18 28.12 0.20 12.45
N ILE A 19 28.07 -0.53 13.57
CA ILE A 19 26.98 -1.47 13.86
C ILE A 19 25.63 -0.74 13.97
N PHE A 20 25.60 0.37 14.71
CA PHE A 20 24.39 1.17 14.88
C PHE A 20 23.82 1.63 13.53
N VAL A 21 24.67 2.26 12.68
CA VAL A 21 24.25 2.82 11.40
C VAL A 21 23.89 1.72 10.40
N SER A 22 24.69 0.64 10.29
CA SER A 22 24.38 -0.46 9.36
C SER A 22 23.10 -1.18 9.72
N SER A 23 22.83 -1.37 11.04
CA SER A 23 21.57 -1.94 11.51
C SER A 23 20.38 -1.00 11.29
N ALA A 24 20.58 0.32 11.43
CA ALA A 24 19.55 1.30 11.09
C ALA A 24 19.20 1.23 9.61
N ILE A 25 20.22 1.20 8.73
CA ILE A 25 19.99 1.14 7.28
C ILE A 25 19.30 -0.15 6.86
N LEU A 26 19.57 -1.29 7.50
CA LEU A 26 18.84 -2.53 7.20
C LEU A 26 17.33 -2.32 7.36
N LEU A 27 16.88 -1.72 8.46
CA LEU A 27 15.47 -1.46 8.72
C LEU A 27 14.91 -0.31 7.86
N VAL A 28 15.75 0.66 7.50
CA VAL A 28 15.40 1.66 6.47
C VAL A 28 15.06 0.96 5.15
N LEU A 29 15.90 0.03 4.70
CA LEU A 29 15.65 -0.73 3.46
C LEU A 29 14.41 -1.62 3.59
N GLU A 30 14.16 -2.24 4.75
CA GLU A 30 13.01 -3.09 5.02
C GLU A 30 11.69 -2.32 4.87
N ILE A 31 11.56 -1.18 5.53
CA ILE A 31 10.35 -0.35 5.44
C ILE A 31 10.19 0.23 4.04
N THR A 32 11.29 0.66 3.41
CA THR A 32 11.25 1.21 2.04
C THR A 32 10.88 0.15 1.00
N ALA A 33 11.20 -1.13 1.25
CA ALA A 33 10.85 -2.22 0.34
C ALA A 33 9.34 -2.30 0.08
N GLY A 34 8.50 -2.14 1.12
CA GLY A 34 7.04 -2.12 0.98
C GLY A 34 6.57 -1.02 0.02
N ARG A 35 7.14 0.17 0.13
CA ARG A 35 6.80 1.30 -0.74
C ARG A 35 7.29 1.13 -2.17
N LEU A 36 8.46 0.50 -2.37
CA LEU A 36 9.02 0.27 -3.71
C LEU A 36 8.23 -0.77 -4.51
N ILE A 37 7.67 -1.79 -3.86
CA ILE A 37 6.89 -2.82 -4.54
C ILE A 37 5.40 -2.50 -4.63
N ALA A 38 4.89 -1.53 -3.85
CA ALA A 38 3.48 -1.13 -3.84
C ALA A 38 2.91 -0.83 -5.24
N PRO A 39 3.60 -0.09 -6.14
CA PRO A 39 3.10 0.18 -7.49
C PRO A 39 2.93 -1.06 -8.38
N TYR A 40 3.43 -2.21 -7.96
CA TYR A 40 3.45 -3.45 -8.76
C TYR A 40 2.56 -4.55 -8.18
N VAL A 41 2.51 -4.68 -6.86
CA VAL A 41 1.83 -5.80 -6.17
C VAL A 41 0.97 -5.35 -4.99
N GLY A 42 0.89 -4.04 -4.76
CA GLY A 42 0.17 -3.47 -3.61
C GLY A 42 0.81 -3.73 -2.25
N VAL A 43 0.10 -3.33 -1.20
CA VAL A 43 0.55 -3.45 0.19
C VAL A 43 -0.45 -4.26 0.99
N THR A 44 -0.22 -5.57 1.10
CA THR A 44 -1.05 -6.52 1.84
C THR A 44 -0.27 -7.15 2.99
N ILE A 45 -0.95 -7.89 3.87
CA ILE A 45 -0.27 -8.70 4.90
C ILE A 45 0.71 -9.71 4.27
N TYR A 46 0.40 -10.22 3.09
CA TYR A 46 1.25 -11.18 2.37
C TYR A 46 2.52 -10.52 1.83
N SER A 47 2.41 -9.30 1.28
CA SER A 47 3.57 -8.50 0.85
C SER A 47 4.48 -8.21 2.04
N TRP A 48 3.92 -7.77 3.19
CA TRP A 48 4.68 -7.54 4.41
C TRP A 48 5.31 -8.82 4.97
N THR A 49 4.59 -9.95 4.95
CA THR A 49 5.15 -11.25 5.38
C THR A 49 6.34 -11.65 4.51
N SER A 50 6.25 -11.43 3.19
CA SER A 50 7.35 -11.69 2.25
C SER A 50 8.56 -10.78 2.54
N ILE A 51 8.34 -9.49 2.79
CA ILE A 51 9.40 -8.53 3.12
C ILE A 51 10.13 -8.96 4.40
N ILE A 52 9.39 -9.12 5.48
CA ILE A 52 9.94 -9.48 6.78
C ILE A 52 10.66 -10.84 6.69
N GLY A 53 10.02 -11.84 6.07
CA GLY A 53 10.58 -13.19 5.94
C GLY A 53 11.90 -13.22 5.18
N VAL A 54 11.96 -12.57 4.01
CA VAL A 54 13.17 -12.55 3.17
C VAL A 54 14.30 -11.77 3.84
N ILE A 55 14.01 -10.62 4.43
CA ILE A 55 15.03 -9.78 5.07
C ILE A 55 15.58 -10.45 6.33
N LEU A 56 14.73 -11.05 7.16
CA LEU A 56 15.18 -11.83 8.33
C LEU A 56 15.98 -13.06 7.94
N ALA A 57 15.60 -13.76 6.87
CA ALA A 57 16.38 -14.88 6.35
C ALA A 57 17.77 -14.41 5.87
N GLY A 58 17.82 -13.30 5.11
CA GLY A 58 19.06 -12.68 4.68
C GLY A 58 19.94 -12.25 5.86
N LEU A 59 19.36 -11.55 6.84
CA LEU A 59 20.06 -11.13 8.07
C LEU A 59 20.63 -12.33 8.85
N SER A 60 19.83 -13.39 9.00
CA SER A 60 20.24 -14.61 9.69
C SER A 60 21.43 -15.29 9.00
N LEU A 61 21.35 -15.43 7.68
CA LEU A 61 22.45 -15.96 6.87
C LEU A 61 23.69 -15.04 6.94
N GLY A 62 23.49 -13.73 6.89
CA GLY A 62 24.57 -12.75 7.02
C GLY A 62 25.28 -12.82 8.36
N ASN A 63 24.54 -12.92 9.46
CA ASN A 63 25.07 -13.08 10.80
C ASN A 63 25.90 -14.38 10.90
N TRP A 64 25.39 -15.50 10.36
CA TRP A 64 26.12 -16.77 10.36
C TRP A 64 27.41 -16.69 9.54
N LEU A 65 27.36 -16.16 8.32
CA LEU A 65 28.54 -15.96 7.46
C LEU A 65 29.54 -14.99 8.09
N GLY A 66 29.07 -13.93 8.73
CA GLY A 66 29.90 -12.95 9.44
C GLY A 66 30.65 -13.59 10.63
N GLY A 67 29.98 -14.45 11.39
CA GLY A 67 30.61 -15.24 12.45
C GLY A 67 31.69 -16.18 11.91
N LEU A 68 31.37 -16.98 10.88
CA LEU A 68 32.35 -17.86 10.22
C LEU A 68 33.54 -17.09 9.64
N TRP A 69 33.31 -15.91 9.13
CA TRP A 69 34.39 -15.08 8.58
C TRP A 69 35.26 -14.48 9.70
N ALA A 70 34.66 -14.06 10.82
CA ALA A 70 35.38 -13.62 12.00
C ALA A 70 36.34 -14.69 12.54
N ASP A 71 35.86 -15.95 12.68
CA ASP A 71 36.66 -17.10 13.14
C ASP A 71 37.83 -17.45 12.20
N LYS A 72 37.72 -17.12 10.91
CA LYS A 72 38.76 -17.33 9.90
C LYS A 72 39.76 -16.15 9.75
N GLY A 73 39.75 -15.21 10.68
CA GLY A 73 40.64 -14.07 10.69
C GLY A 73 40.14 -12.87 9.90
N GLY A 74 38.83 -12.64 9.96
CA GLY A 74 38.22 -11.39 9.44
C GLY A 74 38.83 -10.15 10.12
N ASN A 75 38.99 -9.09 9.34
CA ASN A 75 39.70 -7.88 9.78
C ASN A 75 38.97 -6.61 9.29
N GLU A 76 39.55 -5.43 9.56
CA GLU A 76 38.98 -4.15 9.15
C GLU A 76 38.77 -4.05 7.62
N SER A 77 39.62 -4.69 6.79
CA SER A 77 39.42 -4.74 5.34
C SER A 77 38.13 -5.47 4.98
N SER A 78 37.81 -6.55 5.71
CA SER A 78 36.57 -7.33 5.50
C SER A 78 35.34 -6.46 5.72
N ILE A 79 35.33 -5.61 6.74
CA ILE A 79 34.24 -4.66 7.00
C ILE A 79 34.11 -3.66 5.87
N GLY A 80 35.21 -3.06 5.42
CA GLY A 80 35.20 -2.12 4.29
C GLY A 80 34.64 -2.73 3.01
N ILE A 81 35.02 -3.98 2.72
CA ILE A 81 34.50 -4.73 1.57
C ILE A 81 32.98 -4.94 1.70
N VAL A 82 32.52 -5.43 2.84
CA VAL A 82 31.10 -5.73 3.07
C VAL A 82 30.25 -4.47 2.98
N LEU A 83 30.64 -3.38 3.64
CA LEU A 83 29.90 -2.12 3.61
C LEU A 83 29.85 -1.53 2.19
N THR A 84 30.97 -1.60 1.43
CA THR A 84 30.98 -1.15 0.04
C THR A 84 30.08 -2.00 -0.85
N LEU A 85 30.12 -3.32 -0.70
CA LEU A 85 29.20 -4.22 -1.42
C LEU A 85 27.75 -3.97 -1.00
N SER A 86 27.46 -3.75 0.30
CA SER A 86 26.12 -3.39 0.77
C SER A 86 25.63 -2.11 0.08
N ALA A 87 26.48 -1.08 -0.05
CA ALA A 87 26.14 0.14 -0.77
C ALA A 87 25.82 -0.13 -2.25
N ILE A 88 26.67 -0.91 -2.93
CA ILE A 88 26.49 -1.26 -4.35
C ILE A 88 25.21 -2.06 -4.56
N PHE A 89 24.97 -3.10 -3.74
CA PHE A 89 23.78 -3.95 -3.87
C PHE A 89 22.50 -3.26 -3.44
N SER A 90 22.57 -2.23 -2.59
CA SER A 90 21.40 -1.37 -2.32
C SER A 90 20.97 -0.60 -3.56
N VAL A 91 21.90 0.00 -4.33
CA VAL A 91 21.56 0.63 -5.62
C VAL A 91 21.16 -0.42 -6.67
N PHE A 92 21.85 -1.57 -6.69
CA PHE A 92 21.55 -2.67 -7.60
C PHE A 92 20.11 -3.17 -7.44
N SER A 93 19.51 -3.07 -6.25
CA SER A 93 18.10 -3.43 -6.05
C SER A 93 17.15 -2.63 -6.95
N LEU A 94 17.45 -1.35 -7.24
CA LEU A 94 16.67 -0.53 -8.17
C LEU A 94 16.83 -0.99 -9.63
N LEU A 95 18.03 -1.45 -10.01
CA LEU A 95 18.25 -2.06 -11.32
C LEU A 95 17.52 -3.38 -11.46
N VAL A 96 17.56 -4.21 -10.42
CA VAL A 96 16.81 -5.47 -10.37
C VAL A 96 15.31 -5.20 -10.51
N LEU A 97 14.78 -4.20 -9.80
CA LEU A 97 13.37 -3.81 -9.93
C LEU A 97 13.00 -3.47 -11.38
N SER A 98 13.83 -2.66 -12.07
CA SER A 98 13.54 -2.29 -13.46
C SER A 98 13.59 -3.47 -14.44
N TRP A 99 14.32 -4.55 -14.11
CA TRP A 99 14.37 -5.76 -14.92
C TRP A 99 13.26 -6.74 -14.62
N ILE A 100 12.96 -6.96 -13.33
CA ILE A 100 11.95 -7.96 -12.94
C ILE A 100 10.52 -7.42 -13.08
N ALA A 101 10.28 -6.12 -12.94
CA ALA A 101 8.94 -5.57 -12.99
C ALA A 101 8.20 -5.90 -14.30
N PRO A 102 8.76 -5.67 -15.51
CA PRO A 102 8.08 -6.04 -16.74
C PRO A 102 7.86 -7.55 -16.88
N ILE A 103 8.77 -8.37 -16.35
CA ILE A 103 8.68 -9.84 -16.42
C ILE A 103 7.55 -10.35 -15.53
N LEU A 104 7.49 -9.88 -14.27
CA LEU A 104 6.50 -10.34 -13.32
C LEU A 104 5.10 -9.79 -13.63
N GLN A 105 4.98 -8.55 -14.09
CA GLN A 105 3.69 -7.98 -14.52
C GLN A 105 3.09 -8.69 -15.74
N ASN A 106 3.92 -9.22 -16.64
CA ASN A 106 3.47 -10.01 -17.78
C ASN A 106 3.36 -11.52 -17.47
N SER A 107 3.71 -11.95 -16.26
CA SER A 107 3.59 -13.33 -15.84
C SER A 107 2.18 -13.61 -15.33
N GLN A 108 1.79 -14.89 -15.39
CA GLN A 108 0.52 -15.35 -14.79
C GLN A 108 0.75 -15.81 -13.33
N LEU A 109 1.66 -15.15 -12.60
CA LEU A 109 1.89 -15.47 -11.20
C LEU A 109 0.84 -14.77 -10.33
N ASP A 110 0.46 -15.45 -9.26
CA ASP A 110 -0.39 -14.85 -8.23
C ASP A 110 0.36 -13.74 -7.47
N LEU A 111 -0.40 -12.90 -6.79
CA LEU A 111 0.10 -11.71 -6.12
C LEU A 111 1.11 -12.04 -5.00
N ILE A 112 0.91 -13.17 -4.31
CA ILE A 112 1.76 -13.62 -3.21
C ILE A 112 3.13 -14.05 -3.74
N SER A 113 3.14 -14.90 -4.77
CA SER A 113 4.37 -15.36 -5.43
C SER A 113 5.14 -14.20 -6.06
N SER A 114 4.43 -13.28 -6.71
CA SER A 114 5.04 -12.06 -7.28
C SER A 114 5.69 -11.20 -6.20
N SER A 115 4.99 -10.93 -5.08
CA SER A 115 5.53 -10.16 -3.96
C SER A 115 6.80 -10.80 -3.40
N PHE A 116 6.79 -12.12 -3.20
CA PHE A 116 7.95 -12.85 -2.70
C PHE A 116 9.16 -12.74 -3.65
N LEU A 117 8.94 -12.89 -4.97
CA LEU A 117 10.00 -12.81 -5.98
C LEU A 117 10.58 -11.40 -6.10
N TYR A 118 9.75 -10.35 -6.04
CA TYR A 118 10.25 -8.98 -5.99
C TYR A 118 11.19 -8.77 -4.81
N VAL A 119 10.75 -9.12 -3.61
CA VAL A 119 11.53 -8.89 -2.40
C VAL A 119 12.80 -9.74 -2.37
N LEU A 120 12.71 -11.03 -2.75
CA LEU A 120 13.84 -11.93 -2.83
C LEU A 120 14.93 -11.41 -3.79
N GLY A 121 14.52 -11.01 -5.00
CA GLY A 121 15.44 -10.49 -6.01
C GLY A 121 16.11 -9.18 -5.61
N MET A 122 15.39 -8.30 -4.95
CA MET A 122 15.88 -6.96 -4.62
C MET A 122 16.67 -6.91 -3.31
N PHE A 123 16.17 -7.55 -2.25
CA PHE A 123 16.62 -7.26 -0.88
C PHE A 123 17.33 -8.42 -0.17
N PHE A 124 17.29 -9.64 -0.68
CA PHE A 124 17.94 -10.76 -0.01
C PHE A 124 19.46 -10.58 0.10
N ILE A 125 20.15 -10.21 -1.01
CA ILE A 125 21.60 -9.99 -1.01
C ILE A 125 21.99 -8.78 -0.14
N PRO A 126 21.37 -7.61 -0.25
CA PRO A 126 21.60 -6.49 0.68
C PRO A 126 21.43 -6.89 2.15
N ALA A 127 20.39 -7.65 2.49
CA ALA A 127 20.15 -8.09 3.86
C ALA A 127 21.23 -9.05 4.38
N VAL A 128 21.69 -9.99 3.53
CA VAL A 128 22.84 -10.86 3.87
C VAL A 128 24.08 -10.03 4.16
N LEU A 129 24.42 -9.10 3.27
CA LEU A 129 25.60 -8.27 3.43
C LEU A 129 25.53 -7.38 4.68
N LEU A 130 24.36 -6.81 4.99
CA LEU A 130 24.16 -5.98 6.18
C LEU A 130 24.11 -6.80 7.49
N GLY A 131 23.89 -8.11 7.43
CA GLY A 131 24.02 -9.00 8.58
C GLY A 131 25.46 -9.27 9.00
N ILE A 132 26.42 -9.29 8.07
CA ILE A 132 27.82 -9.63 8.33
C ILE A 132 28.54 -8.68 9.30
N PRO A 133 28.36 -7.34 9.28
CA PRO A 133 29.12 -6.40 10.11
C PRO A 133 29.01 -6.66 11.62
N THR A 134 27.83 -7.02 12.11
CA THR A 134 27.57 -7.15 13.55
C THR A 134 28.46 -8.20 14.24
N PRO A 135 28.49 -9.50 13.83
CA PRO A 135 29.38 -10.48 14.45
C PRO A 135 30.85 -10.17 14.19
N LEU A 136 31.20 -9.72 13.00
CA LEU A 136 32.58 -9.44 12.63
C LEU A 136 33.17 -8.27 13.45
N LEU A 137 32.46 -7.15 13.57
CA LEU A 137 32.89 -6.01 14.39
C LEU A 137 32.86 -6.33 15.89
N THR A 138 31.94 -7.19 16.34
CA THR A 138 31.92 -7.64 17.74
C THR A 138 33.20 -8.42 18.08
N THR A 139 33.61 -9.34 17.20
CA THR A 139 34.86 -10.11 17.38
C THR A 139 36.09 -9.18 17.38
N LEU A 140 36.19 -8.24 16.42
CA LEU A 140 37.28 -7.26 16.40
C LEU A 140 37.30 -6.35 17.66
N ALA A 141 36.16 -6.03 18.22
CA ALA A 141 36.08 -5.25 19.46
C ALA A 141 36.53 -6.08 20.68
N LEU A 142 36.27 -7.39 20.70
CA LEU A 142 36.74 -8.31 21.74
C LEU A 142 38.26 -8.48 21.77
N GLU A 143 38.93 -8.35 20.64
CA GLU A 143 40.40 -8.33 20.57
C GLU A 143 41.01 -7.09 21.26
N LEU A 144 40.25 -5.98 21.29
CA LEU A 144 40.67 -4.69 21.87
C LEU A 144 40.31 -4.53 23.35
N ASP A 145 39.28 -5.25 23.83
CA ASP A 145 38.79 -5.19 25.22
C ASP A 145 38.30 -6.55 25.69
N GLN A 146 38.95 -7.11 26.71
CA GLN A 146 38.67 -8.49 27.19
C GLN A 146 37.38 -8.64 28.00
N ARG A 147 36.61 -7.54 28.21
CA ARG A 147 35.31 -7.58 28.92
C ARG A 147 34.22 -8.11 28.03
N THR A 148 34.23 -9.41 27.78
CA THR A 148 33.37 -10.09 26.79
C THR A 148 31.89 -9.75 26.94
N GLY A 149 31.32 -9.89 28.15
CA GLY A 149 29.90 -9.60 28.38
C GLY A 149 29.52 -8.14 28.10
N HIS A 150 30.42 -7.20 28.47
CA HIS A 150 30.20 -5.78 28.22
C HIS A 150 30.25 -5.43 26.74
N ILE A 151 31.22 -5.96 25.99
CA ILE A 151 31.37 -5.70 24.56
C ILE A 151 30.22 -6.31 23.77
N VAL A 152 29.92 -7.59 23.99
CA VAL A 152 28.82 -8.28 23.29
C VAL A 152 27.48 -7.60 23.58
N GLY A 153 27.17 -7.33 24.87
CA GLY A 153 25.93 -6.65 25.26
C GLY A 153 25.80 -5.26 24.65
N ARG A 154 26.90 -4.49 24.64
CA ARG A 154 26.92 -3.14 24.02
C ARG A 154 26.69 -3.20 22.52
N MET A 155 27.34 -4.10 21.78
CA MET A 155 27.21 -4.19 20.33
C MET A 155 25.78 -4.63 19.93
N HIS A 156 25.20 -5.61 20.64
CA HIS A 156 23.82 -6.02 20.42
C HIS A 156 22.82 -4.92 20.77
N ALA A 157 23.01 -4.20 21.88
CA ALA A 157 22.14 -3.08 22.25
C ALA A 157 22.17 -1.96 21.19
N LEU A 158 23.37 -1.63 20.66
CA LEU A 158 23.52 -0.62 19.63
C LEU A 158 22.93 -1.06 18.29
N ALA A 159 23.06 -2.33 17.91
CA ALA A 159 22.38 -2.88 16.74
C ALA A 159 20.85 -2.75 16.86
N ALA A 160 20.29 -3.15 18.00
CA ALA A 160 18.85 -3.02 18.26
C ALA A 160 18.38 -1.56 18.26
N MET A 161 19.13 -0.66 18.92
CA MET A 161 18.80 0.78 18.92
C MET A 161 18.87 1.38 17.51
N GLY A 162 19.88 1.01 16.72
CA GLY A 162 19.99 1.42 15.32
C GLY A 162 18.77 0.98 14.53
N SER A 163 18.38 -0.29 14.64
CA SER A 163 17.19 -0.84 13.97
C SER A 163 15.91 -0.08 14.37
N ILE A 164 15.70 0.17 15.66
CA ILE A 164 14.54 0.91 16.16
C ILE A 164 14.51 2.33 15.57
N ILE A 165 15.63 3.04 15.67
CA ILE A 165 15.72 4.44 15.16
C ILE A 165 15.56 4.46 13.64
N GLY A 166 16.16 3.51 12.91
CA GLY A 166 15.99 3.36 11.46
C GLY A 166 14.53 3.18 11.08
N THR A 167 13.80 2.31 11.78
CA THR A 167 12.36 2.08 11.55
C THR A 167 11.55 3.37 11.74
N PHE A 168 11.72 4.04 12.89
CA PHE A 168 10.96 5.26 13.18
C PHE A 168 11.30 6.42 12.22
N ILE A 169 12.57 6.65 11.95
CA ILE A 169 12.98 7.70 11.02
C ILE A 169 12.41 7.43 9.63
N THR A 170 12.44 6.19 9.16
CA THR A 170 11.90 5.87 7.84
C THR A 170 10.41 6.12 7.76
N GLY A 171 9.63 5.58 8.71
CA GLY A 171 8.18 5.69 8.67
C GLY A 171 7.65 7.12 8.89
N PHE A 172 8.30 7.91 9.77
CA PHE A 172 7.80 9.25 10.12
C PHE A 172 8.48 10.41 9.38
N VAL A 173 9.65 10.18 8.78
CA VAL A 173 10.43 11.27 8.19
C VAL A 173 10.84 10.95 6.75
N LEU A 174 11.58 9.85 6.50
CA LEU A 174 12.21 9.68 5.19
C LEU A 174 11.18 9.47 4.07
N ILE A 175 10.18 8.63 4.29
CA ILE A 175 9.14 8.37 3.28
C ILE A 175 8.40 9.66 2.94
N GLN A 176 8.07 10.46 3.95
CA GLN A 176 7.30 11.69 3.78
C GLN A 176 8.04 12.76 2.97
N TYR A 177 9.37 12.89 3.15
CA TYR A 177 10.11 14.04 2.61
C TYR A 177 11.09 13.69 1.49
N ILE A 178 11.49 12.44 1.35
CA ILE A 178 12.58 12.04 0.43
C ILE A 178 12.06 11.19 -0.73
N GLY A 179 11.03 10.38 -0.51
CA GLY A 179 10.52 9.40 -1.47
C GLY A 179 11.36 8.11 -1.53
N SER A 180 10.71 7.02 -1.91
CA SER A 180 11.22 5.66 -1.73
C SER A 180 12.54 5.39 -2.46
N ARG A 181 12.69 5.83 -3.70
CA ARG A 181 13.94 5.61 -4.48
C ARG A 181 15.12 6.40 -3.95
N ASN A 182 14.88 7.65 -3.56
CA ASN A 182 15.92 8.50 -2.98
C ASN A 182 16.40 7.99 -1.62
N ILE A 183 15.54 7.32 -0.84
CA ILE A 183 15.92 6.65 0.41
C ILE A 183 16.95 5.54 0.14
N ILE A 184 16.76 4.73 -0.90
CA ILE A 184 17.74 3.70 -1.29
C ILE A 184 19.09 4.33 -1.67
N ILE A 185 19.06 5.40 -2.47
CA ILE A 185 20.27 6.13 -2.89
C ILE A 185 20.97 6.71 -1.65
N PHE A 186 20.23 7.38 -0.78
CA PHE A 186 20.76 7.95 0.47
C PHE A 186 21.36 6.87 1.37
N SER A 187 20.69 5.74 1.55
CA SER A 187 21.18 4.58 2.31
C SER A 187 22.49 4.05 1.74
N SER A 188 22.57 3.92 0.41
CA SER A 188 23.79 3.51 -0.28
C SER A 188 24.95 4.51 -0.05
N ILE A 189 24.69 5.81 -0.15
CA ILE A 189 25.71 6.85 0.12
C ILE A 189 26.18 6.75 1.57
N VAL A 190 25.29 6.62 2.55
CA VAL A 190 25.68 6.49 3.97
C VAL A 190 26.52 5.25 4.21
N LEU A 191 26.15 4.10 3.63
CA LEU A 191 26.95 2.86 3.72
C LEU A 191 28.34 3.01 3.10
N PHE A 192 28.42 3.67 1.96
CA PHE A 192 29.70 3.95 1.29
C PHE A 192 30.58 4.87 2.13
N LEU A 193 30.03 5.96 2.69
CA LEU A 193 30.75 6.86 3.59
C LEU A 193 31.23 6.14 4.86
N LEU A 194 30.40 5.24 5.39
CA LEU A 194 30.74 4.40 6.54
C LEU A 194 31.88 3.43 6.25
N ALA A 195 32.04 3.01 4.99
CA ALA A 195 33.13 2.15 4.53
C ALA A 195 34.48 2.87 4.41
N LEU A 196 34.50 4.20 4.15
CA LEU A 196 35.72 4.96 3.81
C LEU A 196 36.88 4.82 4.81
N PRO A 197 36.68 4.85 6.14
CA PRO A 197 37.78 4.65 7.10
C PRO A 197 38.47 3.29 6.97
N PHE A 198 37.75 2.28 6.52
CA PHE A 198 38.26 0.92 6.33
C PHE A 198 39.02 0.73 4.98
N PHE A 199 38.90 1.67 4.02
CA PHE A 199 39.58 1.59 2.72
C PHE A 199 41.10 1.56 2.85
N ARG A 200 41.67 2.16 3.89
CA ARG A 200 43.11 2.13 4.13
C ARG A 200 43.67 0.70 4.29
N SER A 201 42.83 -0.21 4.73
CA SER A 201 43.17 -1.62 4.96
C SER A 201 42.90 -2.51 3.74
N ILE A 202 42.21 -2.00 2.69
CA ILE A 202 41.84 -2.77 1.51
C ILE A 202 42.94 -2.65 0.43
N PRO A 203 43.36 -3.73 -0.22
CA PRO A 203 44.28 -3.67 -1.34
C PRO A 203 43.77 -2.78 -2.48
N PHE A 204 44.63 -1.89 -3.03
CA PHE A 204 44.26 -0.91 -4.06
C PHE A 204 43.52 -1.53 -5.27
N LYS A 205 43.99 -2.69 -5.75
CA LYS A 205 43.33 -3.40 -6.88
C LYS A 205 41.88 -3.78 -6.57
N LEU A 206 41.62 -4.23 -5.34
CA LEU A 206 40.28 -4.62 -4.91
C LEU A 206 39.39 -3.39 -4.71
N SER A 207 39.90 -2.32 -4.13
CA SER A 207 39.19 -1.04 -4.02
C SER A 207 38.80 -0.48 -5.37
N ALA A 208 39.73 -0.47 -6.33
CA ALA A 208 39.50 -0.03 -7.69
C ALA A 208 38.43 -0.89 -8.40
N MET A 209 38.49 -2.20 -8.22
CA MET A 209 37.47 -3.12 -8.76
C MET A 209 36.08 -2.86 -8.18
N MET A 210 35.95 -2.68 -6.86
CA MET A 210 34.66 -2.37 -6.24
C MET A 210 34.10 -1.02 -6.68
N LEU A 211 34.95 0.01 -6.78
CA LEU A 211 34.53 1.32 -7.28
C LEU A 211 34.09 1.24 -8.75
N SER A 212 34.81 0.47 -9.58
CA SER A 212 34.40 0.26 -10.98
C SER A 212 33.08 -0.49 -11.09
N LEU A 213 32.84 -1.50 -10.23
CA LEU A 213 31.58 -2.22 -10.15
C LEU A 213 30.45 -1.28 -9.71
N GLY A 214 30.68 -0.46 -8.69
CA GLY A 214 29.70 0.53 -8.21
C GLY A 214 29.33 1.53 -9.31
N LEU A 215 30.33 2.07 -10.02
CA LEU A 215 30.10 2.95 -11.14
C LEU A 215 29.28 2.27 -12.26
N LEU A 216 29.63 1.04 -12.60
CA LEU A 216 28.89 0.25 -13.60
C LEU A 216 27.44 0.06 -13.18
N VAL A 217 27.17 -0.32 -11.92
CA VAL A 217 25.80 -0.47 -11.40
C VAL A 217 25.03 0.85 -11.50
N VAL A 218 25.62 1.97 -11.10
CA VAL A 218 24.98 3.30 -11.19
C VAL A 218 24.65 3.64 -12.65
N LEU A 219 25.59 3.44 -13.57
CA LEU A 219 25.40 3.72 -15.00
C LEU A 219 24.30 2.83 -15.61
N LEU A 220 24.29 1.54 -15.28
CA LEU A 220 23.24 0.62 -15.75
C LEU A 220 21.88 0.99 -15.16
N THR A 221 21.81 1.32 -13.88
CA THR A 221 20.57 1.75 -13.23
C THR A 221 20.03 3.03 -13.86
N HIS A 222 20.91 3.99 -14.16
CA HIS A 222 20.53 5.22 -14.87
C HIS A 222 20.02 4.93 -16.29
N HIS A 223 20.73 4.08 -17.04
CA HIS A 223 20.35 3.71 -18.41
C HIS A 223 18.97 3.01 -18.45
N GLN A 224 18.69 2.18 -17.46
CA GLN A 224 17.40 1.46 -17.32
C GLN A 224 16.31 2.29 -16.62
N GLN A 225 16.53 3.59 -16.45
CA GLN A 225 15.62 4.49 -15.74
C GLN A 225 15.26 4.02 -14.30
N GLY A 226 16.12 3.21 -13.69
CA GLY A 226 15.90 2.66 -12.34
C GLY A 226 15.83 3.73 -11.25
N PHE A 227 16.34 4.94 -11.49
CA PHE A 227 16.21 6.09 -10.59
C PHE A 227 14.94 6.92 -10.82
N THR A 228 14.23 6.73 -11.94
CA THR A 228 13.01 7.47 -12.25
C THR A 228 11.85 6.95 -11.40
N ASN A 229 11.19 7.83 -10.68
CA ASN A 229 10.02 7.48 -9.90
C ASN A 229 8.86 7.10 -10.83
N PRO A 230 8.20 5.94 -10.67
CA PRO A 230 7.01 5.61 -11.44
C PRO A 230 5.78 6.40 -11.01
N CYS A 231 5.81 7.02 -9.82
CA CYS A 231 4.71 7.80 -9.27
C CYS A 231 4.81 9.25 -9.73
N ASP A 232 3.69 9.87 -10.10
CA ASP A 232 3.61 11.32 -10.28
C ASP A 232 3.83 12.02 -8.94
N GLU A 233 3.25 11.44 -7.87
CA GLU A 233 3.44 11.87 -6.48
C GLU A 233 3.52 10.66 -5.55
N GLU A 234 4.40 10.73 -4.54
CA GLU A 234 4.42 9.78 -3.41
C GLU A 234 3.88 10.47 -2.16
N SER A 235 2.72 10.04 -1.68
CA SER A 235 2.17 10.50 -0.41
C SER A 235 2.61 9.61 0.76
N ASN A 236 2.13 9.93 1.97
CA ASN A 236 2.31 9.06 3.12
C ASN A 236 1.61 7.69 2.97
N TYR A 237 0.63 7.60 2.07
CA TYR A 237 -0.24 6.43 1.92
C TYR A 237 0.03 5.68 0.62
N PHE A 238 0.16 6.38 -0.51
CA PHE A 238 0.13 5.78 -1.84
C PHE A 238 1.22 6.31 -2.78
N CYS A 239 1.53 5.53 -3.80
CA CYS A 239 2.10 5.98 -5.05
C CYS A 239 0.97 6.40 -5.97
N LEU A 240 0.85 7.70 -6.25
CA LEU A 240 -0.21 8.25 -7.06
C LEU A 240 0.28 8.41 -8.51
N ARG A 241 -0.54 7.95 -9.46
CA ARG A 241 -0.33 8.13 -10.90
C ARG A 241 -1.61 8.55 -11.58
N VAL A 242 -1.51 9.49 -12.50
CA VAL A 242 -2.62 9.89 -13.37
C VAL A 242 -2.32 9.41 -14.78
N VAL A 243 -3.11 8.48 -15.28
CA VAL A 243 -2.89 7.87 -16.59
C VAL A 243 -3.99 8.26 -17.56
N ASP A 244 -3.63 8.41 -18.83
CA ASP A 244 -4.60 8.61 -19.90
C ASP A 244 -5.46 7.34 -20.05
N SER A 245 -6.77 7.53 -20.05
CA SER A 245 -7.78 6.47 -20.21
C SER A 245 -8.85 6.90 -21.23
N SER A 246 -8.44 7.68 -22.22
CA SER A 246 -9.32 8.19 -23.27
C SER A 246 -9.86 7.07 -24.19
N ASP A 247 -9.23 5.91 -24.18
CA ASP A 247 -9.68 4.69 -24.85
C ASP A 247 -10.93 4.04 -24.19
N GLN A 248 -11.18 4.36 -22.93
CA GLN A 248 -12.32 3.83 -22.17
C GLN A 248 -13.59 4.67 -22.29
N VAL A 249 -13.54 5.76 -23.04
CA VAL A 249 -14.68 6.66 -23.26
C VAL A 249 -15.06 6.70 -24.74
N PRO A 250 -16.35 6.89 -25.06
CA PRO A 250 -16.81 6.93 -26.46
C PRO A 250 -16.40 8.20 -27.20
N PHE A 251 -15.97 9.26 -26.50
CA PHE A 251 -15.53 10.55 -27.05
C PHE A 251 -14.75 11.36 -26.02
N GLY A 252 -13.97 12.32 -26.51
CA GLY A 252 -13.18 13.22 -25.64
C GLY A 252 -12.00 12.56 -24.97
N SER A 253 -11.52 13.18 -23.91
CA SER A 253 -10.39 12.72 -23.11
C SER A 253 -10.84 12.29 -21.73
N ALA A 254 -10.19 11.28 -21.17
CA ALA A 254 -10.42 10.82 -19.80
C ALA A 254 -9.10 10.45 -19.12
N LYS A 255 -9.06 10.65 -17.82
CA LYS A 255 -7.91 10.30 -16.97
C LYS A 255 -8.33 9.39 -15.84
N ALA A 256 -7.52 8.39 -15.56
CA ALA A 256 -7.68 7.49 -14.44
C ALA A 256 -6.68 7.83 -13.33
N LEU A 257 -7.14 7.79 -12.08
CA LEU A 257 -6.30 7.81 -10.89
C LEU A 257 -5.91 6.38 -10.54
N VAL A 258 -4.61 6.13 -10.47
CA VAL A 258 -4.03 4.87 -10.01
C VAL A 258 -3.35 5.12 -8.67
N LEU A 259 -3.80 4.44 -7.64
CA LEU A 259 -3.16 4.40 -6.32
C LEU A 259 -2.47 3.04 -6.19
N ASP A 260 -1.16 3.08 -6.01
CA ASP A 260 -0.28 1.93 -6.08
C ASP A 260 -0.47 1.17 -7.41
N HIS A 261 -1.17 0.04 -7.43
CA HIS A 261 -1.38 -0.77 -8.64
C HIS A 261 -2.84 -0.80 -9.13
N LEU A 262 -3.77 -0.15 -8.42
CA LEU A 262 -5.20 -0.18 -8.72
C LEU A 262 -5.75 1.14 -9.23
N VAL A 263 -6.68 1.04 -10.18
CA VAL A 263 -7.48 2.19 -10.66
C VAL A 263 -8.57 2.52 -9.66
N HIS A 264 -8.57 3.74 -9.15
CA HIS A 264 -9.54 4.25 -8.16
C HIS A 264 -10.63 5.15 -8.76
N GLY A 265 -10.68 5.28 -10.07
CA GLY A 265 -11.75 5.96 -10.80
C GLY A 265 -11.22 6.70 -12.03
N ILE A 266 -12.16 7.06 -12.90
CA ILE A 266 -11.87 7.65 -14.21
C ILE A 266 -12.77 8.87 -14.38
N ASN A 267 -12.16 10.01 -14.72
CA ASN A 267 -12.86 11.28 -14.95
C ASN A 267 -12.77 11.70 -16.41
N HIS A 268 -13.92 11.99 -17.02
CA HIS A 268 -13.99 12.61 -18.34
C HIS A 268 -13.65 14.10 -18.26
N GLU A 269 -12.92 14.63 -19.24
CA GLU A 269 -12.46 16.01 -19.24
C GLU A 269 -13.59 17.04 -19.11
N THR A 270 -14.62 16.94 -19.95
CA THR A 270 -15.68 17.95 -20.09
C THR A 270 -17.03 17.52 -19.50
N GLN A 271 -17.29 16.20 -19.39
CA GLN A 271 -18.55 15.67 -18.85
C GLN A 271 -18.37 15.17 -17.42
N ALA A 272 -18.61 16.04 -16.47
CA ALA A 272 -18.42 15.73 -15.05
C ALA A 272 -19.38 14.67 -14.52
N ASP A 273 -20.55 14.52 -15.12
CA ASP A 273 -21.62 13.58 -14.76
C ASP A 273 -21.52 12.24 -15.52
N LEU A 274 -20.52 12.06 -16.41
CA LEU A 274 -20.28 10.80 -17.09
C LEU A 274 -19.53 9.82 -16.18
N LEU A 275 -20.25 8.85 -15.63
CA LEU A 275 -19.69 7.83 -14.74
C LEU A 275 -19.19 6.64 -15.57
N ILE A 276 -17.86 6.52 -15.68
CA ILE A 276 -17.19 5.55 -16.55
C ILE A 276 -17.11 4.18 -15.87
N ALA A 277 -16.71 4.13 -14.58
CA ALA A 277 -16.66 2.88 -13.83
C ALA A 277 -18.08 2.34 -13.55
N PRO A 278 -18.39 1.06 -13.87
CA PRO A 278 -19.74 0.50 -13.73
C PRO A 278 -20.28 0.57 -12.29
N TYR A 279 -19.46 0.30 -11.29
CA TYR A 279 -19.88 0.27 -9.90
C TYR A 279 -20.23 1.66 -9.36
N VAL A 280 -19.46 2.69 -9.73
CA VAL A 280 -19.75 4.09 -9.35
C VAL A 280 -21.05 4.55 -9.97
N HIS A 281 -21.26 4.19 -11.27
CA HIS A 281 -22.49 4.51 -11.99
C HIS A 281 -23.71 3.85 -11.31
N LEU A 282 -23.60 2.58 -10.93
CA LEU A 282 -24.66 1.90 -10.19
C LEU A 282 -24.95 2.55 -8.86
N MET A 283 -23.94 2.86 -8.05
CA MET A 283 -24.17 3.52 -6.75
C MET A 283 -24.94 4.83 -6.90
N GLN A 284 -24.65 5.60 -7.96
CA GLN A 284 -25.38 6.81 -8.26
C GLN A 284 -26.82 6.53 -8.75
N GLU A 285 -27.03 5.57 -9.65
CA GLU A 285 -28.37 5.16 -10.11
C GLU A 285 -29.24 4.65 -8.96
N LEU A 286 -28.68 3.86 -8.05
CA LEU A 286 -29.38 3.40 -6.83
C LEU A 286 -29.84 4.58 -5.98
N ALA A 287 -29.00 5.58 -5.77
CA ALA A 287 -29.37 6.79 -5.04
C ALA A 287 -30.48 7.57 -5.75
N GLU A 288 -30.38 7.75 -7.07
CA GLU A 288 -31.39 8.46 -7.85
C GLU A 288 -32.73 7.75 -7.93
N GLN A 289 -32.73 6.40 -7.91
CA GLN A 289 -33.95 5.59 -7.99
C GLN A 289 -34.59 5.34 -6.62
N HIS A 290 -33.80 5.43 -5.54
CA HIS A 290 -34.30 5.24 -4.19
C HIS A 290 -35.16 6.42 -3.70
N PHE A 291 -34.86 7.65 -4.14
CA PHE A 291 -35.57 8.85 -3.74
C PHE A 291 -36.53 9.36 -4.80
N GLU A 292 -37.55 10.08 -4.39
CA GLU A 292 -38.47 10.77 -5.32
C GLU A 292 -37.72 11.83 -6.15
N PRO A 293 -38.11 12.06 -7.41
CA PRO A 293 -37.41 12.99 -8.33
C PRO A 293 -37.18 14.39 -7.81
N LEU A 294 -38.14 14.95 -7.05
CA LEU A 294 -38.00 16.28 -6.45
C LEU A 294 -36.96 16.31 -5.33
N LYS A 295 -36.79 15.24 -4.59
CA LYS A 295 -35.83 15.13 -3.51
C LYS A 295 -34.41 14.89 -4.03
N VAL A 296 -34.24 14.15 -5.13
CA VAL A 296 -32.93 13.83 -5.71
C VAL A 296 -32.07 15.09 -5.96
N SER A 297 -32.68 16.22 -6.32
CA SER A 297 -31.98 17.48 -6.62
C SER A 297 -31.37 18.18 -5.38
N GLN A 298 -31.60 17.66 -4.16
CA GLN A 298 -31.22 18.33 -2.90
C GLN A 298 -30.71 17.34 -1.84
N LEU A 299 -30.29 16.13 -2.23
CA LEU A 299 -29.82 15.12 -1.32
C LEU A 299 -28.54 15.56 -0.59
N ALA A 300 -28.41 15.10 0.65
CA ALA A 300 -27.20 15.23 1.42
C ALA A 300 -26.38 13.94 1.31
N TYR A 301 -25.20 14.03 0.74
CA TYR A 301 -24.27 12.91 0.56
C TYR A 301 -23.11 12.99 1.56
N PHE A 302 -22.69 11.83 2.06
CA PHE A 302 -21.41 11.63 2.71
C PHE A 302 -20.63 10.54 1.98
N PHE A 303 -19.43 10.85 1.55
CA PHE A 303 -18.52 9.94 0.89
C PHE A 303 -17.38 9.58 1.86
N ALA A 304 -17.27 8.33 2.25
CA ALA A 304 -16.13 7.77 2.94
C ALA A 304 -15.12 7.30 1.87
N GLY A 305 -14.12 8.10 1.62
CA GLY A 305 -13.20 8.01 0.50
C GLY A 305 -13.56 9.00 -0.62
N GLY A 306 -12.57 9.75 -1.10
CA GLY A 306 -12.69 10.63 -2.26
C GLY A 306 -12.26 9.91 -3.55
N GLY A 307 -11.18 9.14 -3.48
CA GLY A 307 -10.57 8.52 -4.64
C GLY A 307 -10.33 9.54 -5.75
N SER A 308 -10.79 9.26 -6.96
CA SER A 308 -10.75 10.23 -8.07
C SER A 308 -11.83 11.30 -8.02
N TYR A 309 -12.61 11.38 -6.95
CA TYR A 309 -13.76 12.28 -6.79
C TYR A 309 -14.82 12.15 -7.91
N THR A 310 -14.87 11.02 -8.61
CA THR A 310 -15.77 10.80 -9.74
C THR A 310 -17.23 10.97 -9.35
N GLN A 311 -17.70 10.29 -8.31
CA GLN A 311 -19.10 10.39 -7.87
C GLN A 311 -19.42 11.73 -7.20
N PRO A 312 -18.62 12.28 -6.26
CA PRO A 312 -18.83 13.62 -5.72
C PRO A 312 -18.94 14.70 -6.80
N ARG A 313 -18.05 14.67 -7.80
CA ARG A 313 -18.04 15.57 -8.95
C ARG A 313 -19.30 15.43 -9.79
N ALA A 314 -19.70 14.19 -10.09
CA ALA A 314 -20.92 13.92 -10.87
C ALA A 314 -22.18 14.41 -10.15
N VAL A 315 -22.29 14.18 -8.84
CA VAL A 315 -23.40 14.69 -8.02
C VAL A 315 -23.48 16.19 -8.08
N LYS A 316 -22.37 16.91 -7.93
CA LYS A 316 -22.35 18.38 -7.98
C LYS A 316 -22.70 18.91 -9.37
N ALA A 317 -22.27 18.25 -10.44
CA ALA A 317 -22.60 18.64 -11.81
C ALA A 317 -24.08 18.42 -12.13
N ALA A 318 -24.62 17.24 -11.78
CA ALA A 318 -26.02 16.89 -12.07
C ALA A 318 -27.01 17.59 -11.09
N PHE A 319 -26.61 17.75 -9.83
CA PHE A 319 -27.45 18.27 -8.74
C PHE A 319 -26.72 19.36 -7.93
N PRO A 320 -26.59 20.59 -8.46
CA PRO A 320 -25.79 21.64 -7.81
C PRO A 320 -26.26 22.01 -6.40
N LYS A 321 -27.54 21.77 -6.07
CA LYS A 321 -28.12 22.05 -4.75
C LYS A 321 -27.87 20.98 -3.72
N SER A 322 -27.36 19.80 -4.12
CA SER A 322 -27.00 18.73 -3.20
C SER A 322 -25.84 19.14 -2.29
N ARG A 323 -25.92 18.74 -1.04
CA ARG A 323 -24.84 18.89 -0.08
C ARG A 323 -23.91 17.69 -0.20
N VAL A 324 -22.63 17.92 -0.41
CA VAL A 324 -21.61 16.87 -0.59
C VAL A 324 -20.54 17.05 0.47
N THR A 325 -20.39 16.07 1.34
CA THR A 325 -19.29 15.97 2.30
C THR A 325 -18.43 14.80 1.88
N VAL A 326 -17.12 15.01 1.77
CA VAL A 326 -16.13 13.98 1.41
C VAL A 326 -15.12 13.84 2.54
N ALA A 327 -14.96 12.65 3.07
CA ALA A 327 -13.92 12.30 4.02
C ALA A 327 -12.79 11.58 3.27
N GLU A 328 -11.70 12.29 2.98
CA GLU A 328 -10.53 11.76 2.27
C GLU A 328 -9.35 11.66 3.23
N LEU A 329 -8.73 10.48 3.27
CA LEU A 329 -7.61 10.23 4.19
C LEU A 329 -6.35 10.99 3.77
N ASP A 330 -6.08 11.04 2.47
CA ASP A 330 -4.85 11.56 1.90
C ASP A 330 -5.05 12.93 1.22
N PRO A 331 -4.55 14.02 1.80
CA PRO A 331 -4.64 15.34 1.17
C PRO A 331 -4.03 15.40 -0.24
N THR A 332 -3.00 14.59 -0.51
CA THR A 332 -2.33 14.54 -1.81
C THR A 332 -3.26 14.01 -2.90
N VAL A 333 -4.16 13.08 -2.56
CA VAL A 333 -5.21 12.61 -3.48
C VAL A 333 -6.09 13.79 -3.90
N THR A 334 -6.53 14.61 -2.95
CA THR A 334 -7.35 15.79 -3.26
C THR A 334 -6.61 16.79 -4.14
N GLU A 335 -5.32 17.02 -3.88
CA GLU A 335 -4.51 17.95 -4.67
C GLU A 335 -4.31 17.46 -6.11
N ILE A 336 -3.97 16.19 -6.30
CA ILE A 336 -3.71 15.63 -7.63
C ILE A 336 -4.97 15.58 -8.49
N VAL A 337 -6.14 15.29 -7.91
CA VAL A 337 -7.40 15.28 -8.68
C VAL A 337 -7.82 16.67 -9.12
N GLN A 338 -7.57 17.71 -8.30
CA GLN A 338 -7.84 19.09 -8.68
C GLN A 338 -6.91 19.59 -9.78
N THR A 339 -5.62 19.24 -9.70
CA THR A 339 -4.60 19.74 -10.64
C THR A 339 -4.58 18.96 -11.95
N GLN A 340 -4.90 17.66 -11.93
CA GLN A 340 -4.68 16.79 -13.08
C GLN A 340 -5.93 16.04 -13.58
N MET A 341 -7.01 15.94 -12.79
CA MET A 341 -8.16 15.08 -13.11
C MET A 341 -9.49 15.84 -13.27
N TYR A 342 -9.42 17.12 -13.58
CA TYR A 342 -10.59 17.94 -13.92
C TYR A 342 -11.61 18.09 -12.77
N VAL A 343 -11.18 17.98 -11.51
CA VAL A 343 -12.07 18.07 -10.34
C VAL A 343 -12.05 19.48 -9.76
N ASP A 344 -13.22 20.09 -9.68
CA ASP A 344 -13.45 21.29 -8.88
C ASP A 344 -14.17 20.87 -7.59
N ILE A 345 -13.53 21.11 -6.45
CA ILE A 345 -14.10 20.81 -5.13
C ILE A 345 -14.96 21.96 -4.58
N GLN A 346 -15.13 23.05 -5.33
CA GLN A 346 -15.92 24.20 -4.89
C GLN A 346 -17.37 23.77 -4.61
N GLY A 347 -17.85 24.10 -3.42
CA GLY A 347 -19.17 23.69 -2.95
C GLY A 347 -19.27 22.26 -2.44
N MET A 348 -18.13 21.58 -2.27
CA MET A 348 -18.01 20.34 -1.49
C MET A 348 -17.38 20.64 -0.12
N ASP A 349 -17.81 19.93 0.92
CA ASP A 349 -17.21 19.96 2.26
C ASP A 349 -16.19 18.83 2.34
N VAL A 350 -14.94 19.12 1.96
CA VAL A 350 -13.84 18.14 1.96
C VAL A 350 -13.11 18.19 3.31
N ILE A 351 -13.08 17.08 4.01
CA ILE A 351 -12.45 16.94 5.33
C ILE A 351 -11.38 15.83 5.24
N HIS A 352 -10.13 16.19 5.53
CA HIS A 352 -9.05 15.22 5.50
C HIS A 352 -8.94 14.46 6.82
N GLY A 353 -8.88 13.13 6.72
CA GLY A 353 -8.72 12.21 7.81
C GLY A 353 -9.55 10.93 7.68
N ASP A 354 -9.52 10.12 8.74
CA ASP A 354 -10.24 8.86 8.79
C ASP A 354 -11.76 9.04 8.69
N ALA A 355 -12.39 8.35 7.75
CA ALA A 355 -13.80 8.53 7.40
C ALA A 355 -14.76 8.17 8.56
N ARG A 356 -14.45 7.11 9.35
CA ARG A 356 -15.27 6.73 10.51
C ARG A 356 -15.23 7.80 11.60
N THR A 357 -14.04 8.34 11.86
CA THR A 357 -13.83 9.44 12.81
C THR A 357 -14.55 10.72 12.36
N ILE A 358 -14.45 11.05 11.06
CA ILE A 358 -15.14 12.23 10.49
C ILE A 358 -16.65 12.05 10.56
N LEU A 359 -17.19 10.90 10.16
CA LEU A 359 -18.62 10.60 10.25
C LEU A 359 -19.13 10.69 11.69
N HIS A 360 -18.36 10.18 12.65
CA HIS A 360 -18.71 10.31 14.08
C HIS A 360 -18.81 11.78 14.52
N ARG A 361 -17.86 12.62 14.08
CA ARG A 361 -17.81 14.06 14.40
C ARG A 361 -18.92 14.90 13.73
N GLN A 362 -19.67 14.34 12.76
CA GLN A 362 -20.80 15.06 12.16
C GLN A 362 -21.96 15.33 13.15
N GLY A 363 -21.94 14.74 14.32
CA GLY A 363 -22.93 14.98 15.39
C GLY A 363 -24.35 14.62 14.95
N ASP A 364 -25.28 15.60 15.02
CA ASP A 364 -26.68 15.38 14.65
C ASP A 364 -26.99 15.58 13.16
N LYS A 365 -25.98 15.90 12.32
CA LYS A 365 -26.18 15.97 10.88
C LYS A 365 -26.67 14.61 10.35
N ARG A 366 -27.62 14.67 9.42
CA ARG A 366 -28.15 13.49 8.72
C ARG A 366 -27.85 13.60 7.25
N PHE A 367 -27.53 12.44 6.66
CA PHE A 367 -27.27 12.27 5.24
C PHE A 367 -28.37 11.41 4.62
N ASP A 368 -28.75 11.74 3.41
CA ASP A 368 -29.70 10.92 2.66
C ASP A 368 -28.98 9.72 2.04
N VAL A 369 -27.74 9.92 1.60
CA VAL A 369 -26.89 8.87 1.03
C VAL A 369 -25.54 8.87 1.74
N ILE A 370 -25.12 7.70 2.21
CA ILE A 370 -23.75 7.44 2.69
C ILE A 370 -23.13 6.43 1.76
N VAL A 371 -22.01 6.79 1.15
CA VAL A 371 -21.21 5.94 0.26
C VAL A 371 -19.91 5.60 0.96
N THR A 372 -19.59 4.31 1.07
CA THR A 372 -18.27 3.86 1.49
C THR A 372 -17.55 3.27 0.29
N ASP A 373 -16.63 4.04 -0.28
CA ASP A 373 -15.74 3.68 -1.38
C ASP A 373 -14.30 4.02 -0.99
N ALA A 374 -13.83 3.32 0.04
CA ALA A 374 -12.49 3.50 0.60
C ALA A 374 -11.77 2.16 0.60
N PHE A 375 -10.61 2.13 -0.04
CA PHE A 375 -9.79 0.94 -0.17
C PHE A 375 -8.37 1.21 0.32
N HIS A 376 -7.79 0.20 0.95
CA HIS A 376 -6.36 0.07 1.15
C HIS A 376 -5.93 -1.14 0.34
N ASP A 377 -5.36 -0.89 -0.84
CA ASP A 377 -5.15 -1.91 -1.86
C ASP A 377 -6.49 -2.54 -2.33
N ILE A 378 -6.60 -3.86 -2.41
CA ILE A 378 -7.83 -4.57 -2.83
C ILE A 378 -8.87 -4.60 -1.71
N ALA A 379 -8.46 -4.46 -0.45
CA ALA A 379 -9.31 -4.62 0.71
C ALA A 379 -9.91 -3.30 1.21
N ILE A 380 -11.16 -3.35 1.64
CA ILE A 380 -11.74 -2.24 2.41
C ILE A 380 -11.06 -2.20 3.79
N PRO A 381 -10.71 -1.02 4.32
CA PRO A 381 -10.19 -0.90 5.68
C PRO A 381 -11.14 -1.55 6.69
N TYR A 382 -10.61 -2.49 7.48
CA TYR A 382 -11.41 -3.35 8.37
C TYR A 382 -12.39 -2.57 9.27
N HIS A 383 -11.99 -1.40 9.78
CA HIS A 383 -12.81 -0.57 10.67
C HIS A 383 -14.00 0.13 9.97
N LEU A 384 -14.09 0.05 8.62
CA LEU A 384 -15.20 0.58 7.81
C LEU A 384 -16.20 -0.49 7.37
N VAL A 385 -16.09 -1.73 7.87
CA VAL A 385 -17.03 -2.83 7.57
C VAL A 385 -17.60 -3.50 8.80
N THR A 386 -17.23 -3.03 10.00
CA THR A 386 -17.68 -3.61 11.28
C THR A 386 -19.12 -3.23 11.61
N LEU A 387 -19.77 -4.03 12.44
CA LEU A 387 -21.11 -3.75 12.94
C LEU A 387 -21.18 -2.38 13.64
N GLU A 388 -20.14 -2.03 14.38
CA GLU A 388 -20.04 -0.76 15.10
C GLU A 388 -19.96 0.44 14.12
N TYR A 389 -19.27 0.28 12.99
CA TYR A 389 -19.30 1.28 11.93
C TYR A 389 -20.66 1.34 11.24
N ILE A 390 -21.30 0.21 10.97
CA ILE A 390 -22.64 0.16 10.36
C ILE A 390 -23.69 0.81 11.27
N GLN A 391 -23.58 0.63 12.58
CA GLN A 391 -24.41 1.33 13.57
C GLN A 391 -24.21 2.85 13.51
N LEU A 392 -22.96 3.29 13.39
CA LEU A 392 -22.65 4.70 13.19
C LEU A 392 -23.28 5.22 11.89
N VAL A 393 -23.09 4.52 10.76
CA VAL A 393 -23.73 4.84 9.48
C VAL A 393 -25.23 4.98 9.63
N LYS A 394 -25.90 3.96 10.22
CA LYS A 394 -27.34 3.97 10.48
C LYS A 394 -27.77 5.19 11.29
N SER A 395 -27.00 5.53 12.32
CA SER A 395 -27.29 6.69 13.17
C SER A 395 -27.13 8.04 12.46
N ARG A 396 -26.42 8.10 11.35
CA ARG A 396 -26.19 9.31 10.53
C ARG A 396 -27.04 9.37 9.27
N LEU A 397 -27.70 8.29 8.89
CA LEU A 397 -28.67 8.30 7.80
C LEU A 397 -29.98 8.99 8.20
N SER A 398 -30.62 9.63 7.22
CA SER A 398 -32.03 10.06 7.33
C SER A 398 -32.95 8.83 7.39
N ASN A 399 -34.23 9.01 7.81
CA ASN A 399 -35.16 7.90 8.01
C ASN A 399 -35.30 6.97 6.78
N ASN A 400 -35.24 7.56 5.57
CA ASN A 400 -35.29 6.85 4.30
C ASN A 400 -33.93 6.83 3.61
N GLY A 401 -32.85 6.90 4.39
CA GLY A 401 -31.51 6.99 3.86
C GLY A 401 -31.03 5.70 3.21
N LEU A 402 -30.12 5.85 2.26
CA LEU A 402 -29.47 4.76 1.54
C LEU A 402 -27.99 4.68 1.90
N PHE A 403 -27.54 3.51 2.27
CA PHE A 403 -26.11 3.18 2.35
C PHE A 403 -25.69 2.39 1.13
N THR A 404 -24.57 2.74 0.52
CA THR A 404 -23.96 1.96 -0.56
C THR A 404 -22.47 1.78 -0.33
N THR A 405 -21.95 0.64 -0.73
CA THR A 405 -20.51 0.32 -0.72
C THR A 405 -20.19 -0.63 -1.86
N ASN A 406 -18.96 -0.63 -2.31
CA ASN A 406 -18.45 -1.63 -3.25
C ASN A 406 -17.48 -2.57 -2.53
N VAL A 407 -17.37 -3.79 -3.02
CA VAL A 407 -16.47 -4.83 -2.49
C VAL A 407 -15.88 -5.58 -3.68
N VAL A 408 -14.57 -5.72 -3.70
CA VAL A 408 -13.89 -6.60 -4.65
C VAL A 408 -13.79 -7.99 -4.03
N ASP A 409 -14.33 -9.01 -4.73
CA ASP A 409 -14.33 -10.38 -4.21
C ASP A 409 -14.33 -11.39 -5.39
N ALA A 410 -14.13 -12.67 -5.07
CA ALA A 410 -14.06 -13.75 -6.05
C ALA A 410 -15.45 -14.33 -6.34
N PHE A 411 -15.88 -14.29 -7.61
CA PHE A 411 -17.05 -15.04 -8.05
C PHE A 411 -16.64 -16.50 -8.38
N PRO A 412 -17.44 -17.54 -8.09
CA PRO A 412 -18.84 -17.52 -7.60
C PRO A 412 -19.01 -17.59 -6.07
N ASN A 413 -17.92 -17.53 -5.28
CA ASN A 413 -18.00 -17.67 -3.83
C ASN A 413 -17.43 -16.43 -3.10
N PRO A 414 -18.09 -15.27 -3.19
CA PRO A 414 -17.62 -14.03 -2.57
C PRO A 414 -17.87 -14.06 -1.05
N LYS A 415 -16.90 -14.56 -0.30
CA LYS A 415 -17.00 -14.74 1.17
C LYS A 415 -17.05 -13.42 1.91
N MET A 416 -16.28 -12.42 1.46
CA MET A 416 -16.26 -11.08 2.03
C MET A 416 -17.61 -10.37 1.84
N VAL A 417 -18.16 -10.40 0.62
CA VAL A 417 -19.48 -9.83 0.29
C VAL A 417 -20.57 -10.45 1.15
N LYS A 418 -20.59 -11.78 1.30
CA LYS A 418 -21.56 -12.49 2.12
C LYS A 418 -21.45 -12.16 3.62
N SER A 419 -20.22 -12.04 4.14
CA SER A 419 -19.99 -11.62 5.53
C SER A 419 -20.44 -10.19 5.77
N LEU A 420 -20.16 -9.27 4.84
CA LEU A 420 -20.60 -7.88 4.94
C LEU A 420 -22.13 -7.78 4.83
N MET A 421 -22.75 -8.54 3.91
CA MET A 421 -24.22 -8.66 3.83
C MET A 421 -24.81 -9.11 5.17
N LYS A 422 -24.24 -10.16 5.78
CA LYS A 422 -24.66 -10.66 7.10
C LYS A 422 -24.52 -9.61 8.20
N THR A 423 -23.47 -8.80 8.14
CA THR A 423 -23.23 -7.71 9.10
C THR A 423 -24.24 -6.58 8.90
N LEU A 424 -24.50 -6.17 7.67
CA LEU A 424 -25.47 -5.13 7.33
C LEU A 424 -26.91 -5.50 7.72
N LEU A 425 -27.28 -6.78 7.57
CA LEU A 425 -28.60 -7.31 7.99
C LEU A 425 -28.84 -7.26 9.51
N GLN A 426 -27.83 -6.96 10.33
CA GLN A 426 -28.04 -6.70 11.76
C GLN A 426 -28.71 -5.34 12.00
N GLU A 427 -28.57 -4.40 11.07
CA GLU A 427 -29.02 -3.01 11.23
C GLU A 427 -30.05 -2.59 10.18
N PHE A 428 -30.00 -3.15 8.97
CA PHE A 428 -30.87 -2.78 7.86
C PHE A 428 -31.85 -3.90 7.51
N GLU A 429 -33.08 -3.51 7.18
CA GLU A 429 -34.13 -4.45 6.79
C GLU A 429 -33.88 -5.06 5.39
N TYR A 430 -33.34 -4.24 4.47
CA TYR A 430 -33.08 -4.62 3.08
C TYR A 430 -31.60 -4.42 2.77
N VAL A 431 -30.95 -5.50 2.32
CA VAL A 431 -29.56 -5.50 1.86
C VAL A 431 -29.52 -6.22 0.52
N ASP A 432 -29.14 -5.53 -0.53
CA ASP A 432 -29.11 -6.05 -1.88
C ASP A 432 -27.69 -6.01 -2.45
N ILE A 433 -27.33 -7.07 -3.19
CA ILE A 433 -26.05 -7.23 -3.86
C ILE A 433 -26.27 -7.17 -5.37
N TRP A 434 -25.42 -6.38 -6.04
CA TRP A 434 -25.57 -6.05 -7.44
C TRP A 434 -24.30 -6.33 -8.23
N LEU A 435 -24.45 -6.79 -9.48
CA LEU A 435 -23.39 -6.90 -10.47
C LEU A 435 -23.86 -6.36 -11.82
N ASP A 436 -22.94 -5.87 -12.63
CA ASP A 436 -23.18 -5.46 -14.03
C ASP A 436 -23.26 -6.65 -14.98
N GLU A 437 -22.61 -7.75 -14.66
CA GLU A 437 -22.70 -9.02 -15.38
C GLU A 437 -22.62 -10.21 -14.42
N ILE A 438 -23.15 -11.36 -14.84
CA ILE A 438 -23.00 -12.61 -14.11
C ILE A 438 -21.92 -13.44 -14.83
N PRO A 439 -20.74 -13.61 -14.24
CA PRO A 439 -19.64 -14.31 -14.88
C PRO A 439 -19.96 -15.79 -15.15
N GLN A 440 -19.45 -16.32 -16.27
CA GLN A 440 -19.55 -17.74 -16.60
C GLN A 440 -18.45 -18.58 -15.97
N GLN A 441 -17.35 -17.94 -15.55
CA GLN A 441 -16.19 -18.59 -14.94
C GLN A 441 -15.83 -17.89 -13.62
N ALA A 442 -14.98 -18.52 -12.84
CA ALA A 442 -14.45 -17.91 -11.63
C ALA A 442 -13.54 -16.73 -11.99
N GLN A 443 -13.87 -15.55 -11.48
CA GLN A 443 -13.07 -14.34 -11.70
C GLN A 443 -13.29 -13.32 -10.58
N ARG A 444 -12.42 -12.33 -10.56
CA ARG A 444 -12.51 -11.15 -9.69
C ARG A 444 -13.65 -10.24 -10.17
N MET A 445 -14.53 -9.82 -9.24
CA MET A 445 -15.64 -8.91 -9.54
C MET A 445 -15.72 -7.79 -8.52
N THR A 446 -16.21 -6.64 -8.95
CA THR A 446 -16.59 -5.54 -8.05
C THR A 446 -18.09 -5.61 -7.80
N PHE A 447 -18.46 -6.03 -6.61
CA PHE A 447 -19.85 -6.08 -6.15
C PHE A 447 -20.26 -4.73 -5.57
N VAL A 448 -21.47 -4.28 -5.86
CA VAL A 448 -22.08 -3.15 -5.15
C VAL A 448 -23.09 -3.70 -4.15
N ILE A 449 -23.02 -3.18 -2.93
CA ILE A 449 -23.97 -3.50 -1.85
C ILE A 449 -24.78 -2.25 -1.54
N SER A 450 -26.09 -2.37 -1.54
CA SER A 450 -27.00 -1.34 -1.05
C SER A 450 -27.75 -1.80 0.19
N ALA A 451 -27.91 -0.92 1.18
CA ALA A 451 -28.62 -1.22 2.40
C ALA A 451 -29.55 -0.05 2.81
N SER A 452 -30.78 -0.36 3.14
CA SER A 452 -31.79 0.64 3.55
C SER A 452 -32.92 -0.01 4.36
N ASN A 453 -33.82 0.81 4.92
CA ASN A 453 -35.05 0.32 5.53
C ASN A 453 -36.26 0.37 4.58
N GLN A 454 -36.02 0.64 3.31
CA GLN A 454 -37.03 0.59 2.26
C GLN A 454 -36.55 -0.32 1.13
N PRO A 455 -37.42 -1.19 0.57
CA PRO A 455 -37.01 -2.10 -0.48
C PRO A 455 -36.76 -1.37 -1.80
N ILE A 456 -35.70 -1.74 -2.50
CA ILE A 456 -35.54 -1.43 -3.91
C ILE A 456 -36.41 -2.41 -4.69
N LYS A 457 -37.43 -1.93 -5.38
CA LYS A 457 -38.46 -2.78 -6.00
C LYS A 457 -37.98 -3.53 -7.24
N ALA A 458 -36.98 -3.00 -7.92
CA ALA A 458 -36.49 -3.57 -9.19
C ALA A 458 -35.40 -4.63 -8.94
N ASP A 459 -35.43 -5.74 -9.68
CA ASP A 459 -34.35 -6.75 -9.71
C ASP A 459 -33.29 -6.42 -10.75
N ILE A 460 -33.59 -5.51 -11.66
CA ILE A 460 -32.70 -4.99 -12.69
C ILE A 460 -32.71 -3.47 -12.61
N ILE A 461 -31.54 -2.88 -12.46
CA ILE A 461 -31.35 -1.43 -12.54
C ILE A 461 -30.83 -1.09 -13.93
N GLU A 462 -31.46 -0.18 -14.62
CA GLU A 462 -31.02 0.35 -15.90
C GLU A 462 -30.57 1.81 -15.74
N SER A 463 -29.48 2.15 -16.42
CA SER A 463 -28.96 3.52 -16.39
C SER A 463 -29.95 4.50 -17.01
N ARG A 464 -30.22 5.59 -16.31
CA ARG A 464 -31.07 6.69 -16.81
C ARG A 464 -30.29 7.73 -17.58
N ARG A 465 -29.00 7.85 -17.28
CA ARG A 465 -28.09 8.83 -17.89
C ARG A 465 -26.77 8.20 -18.28
N GLY A 466 -25.97 8.91 -19.04
CA GLY A 466 -24.63 8.51 -19.41
C GLY A 466 -24.56 7.25 -20.24
N LEU A 467 -23.65 6.37 -19.88
CA LEU A 467 -23.44 5.08 -20.58
C LEU A 467 -24.60 4.13 -20.33
N LYS A 468 -25.12 3.50 -21.39
CA LYS A 468 -26.22 2.52 -21.26
C LYS A 468 -25.70 1.25 -20.61
N ARG A 469 -26.24 0.92 -19.41
CA ARG A 469 -25.85 -0.22 -18.60
C ARG A 469 -27.05 -0.86 -17.92
N ARG A 470 -26.86 -2.12 -17.51
CA ARG A 470 -27.80 -2.88 -16.68
C ARG A 470 -27.04 -3.52 -15.55
N TRP A 471 -27.69 -3.59 -14.39
CA TRP A 471 -27.14 -4.26 -13.21
C TRP A 471 -28.21 -5.18 -12.64
N PHE A 472 -27.77 -6.32 -12.16
CA PHE A 472 -28.63 -7.40 -11.72
C PHE A 472 -28.52 -7.59 -10.21
N ARG A 473 -29.65 -7.75 -9.54
CA ARG A 473 -29.67 -8.19 -8.14
C ARG A 473 -29.35 -9.68 -8.08
N ILE A 474 -28.35 -10.05 -7.28
CA ILE A 474 -27.85 -11.42 -7.22
C ILE A 474 -27.98 -12.06 -5.84
N ASN A 475 -28.85 -11.56 -4.96
CA ASN A 475 -29.02 -12.06 -3.61
C ASN A 475 -29.31 -13.59 -3.59
N THR A 476 -30.26 -14.06 -4.40
CA THR A 476 -30.68 -15.47 -4.45
C THR A 476 -29.56 -16.40 -4.93
N PRO A 477 -28.94 -16.18 -6.11
CA PRO A 477 -27.85 -17.03 -6.56
C PRO A 477 -26.64 -16.98 -5.62
N LEU A 478 -26.37 -15.84 -5.00
CA LEU A 478 -25.28 -15.70 -4.04
C LEU A 478 -25.49 -16.55 -2.79
N GLN A 479 -26.72 -16.59 -2.25
CA GLN A 479 -27.03 -17.38 -1.06
C GLN A 479 -26.96 -18.89 -1.31
N GLN A 480 -27.18 -19.33 -2.55
CA GLN A 480 -27.19 -20.73 -2.93
C GLN A 480 -25.83 -21.29 -3.38
N SER A 481 -24.83 -20.42 -3.60
CA SER A 481 -23.51 -20.81 -4.11
C SER A 481 -22.45 -20.85 -2.99
N GLY A 482 -21.52 -21.79 -3.08
CA GLY A 482 -20.29 -21.83 -2.26
C GLY A 482 -20.53 -21.84 -0.74
N THR A 483 -19.74 -21.09 0.02
CA THR A 483 -19.81 -21.01 1.48
C THR A 483 -21.14 -20.37 1.92
N LEU A 484 -21.86 -21.04 2.81
CA LEU A 484 -23.13 -20.54 3.30
C LEU A 484 -22.93 -19.32 4.22
N MET A 485 -23.81 -18.34 4.12
CA MET A 485 -23.73 -17.09 4.91
C MET A 485 -23.77 -17.35 6.43
N LYS A 486 -24.46 -18.41 6.90
CA LYS A 486 -24.50 -18.78 8.31
C LYS A 486 -23.12 -19.15 8.88
N ASP A 487 -22.23 -19.72 8.04
CA ASP A 487 -20.91 -20.20 8.44
C ASP A 487 -19.84 -19.08 8.37
N LEU A 488 -20.23 -17.90 7.89
CA LEU A 488 -19.36 -16.73 7.80
C LEU A 488 -19.52 -15.81 9.01
N PRO A 489 -18.50 -15.05 9.40
CA PRO A 489 -18.55 -14.16 10.55
C PRO A 489 -19.43 -12.93 10.31
N ILE A 490 -19.97 -12.36 11.39
CA ILE A 490 -20.38 -10.97 11.46
C ILE A 490 -19.13 -10.18 11.83
N PHE A 491 -18.84 -9.10 11.11
CA PHE A 491 -17.68 -8.26 11.38
C PHE A 491 -17.92 -7.39 12.62
N ARG A 492 -16.96 -7.37 13.52
CA ARG A 492 -16.92 -6.54 14.72
C ARG A 492 -15.54 -5.93 14.88
N ASP A 493 -15.40 -4.85 15.63
CA ASP A 493 -14.14 -4.16 15.84
C ASP A 493 -13.02 -5.07 16.39
N ASP A 494 -13.39 -6.11 17.14
CA ASP A 494 -12.48 -7.13 17.68
C ASP A 494 -12.22 -8.33 16.74
N TYR A 495 -12.99 -8.48 15.64
CA TYR A 495 -12.83 -9.59 14.71
C TYR A 495 -13.30 -9.28 13.29
N VAL A 496 -12.36 -8.93 12.41
CA VAL A 496 -12.62 -8.58 11.00
C VAL A 496 -11.55 -9.23 10.09
N PRO A 497 -11.73 -10.52 9.73
CA PRO A 497 -10.74 -11.24 8.95
C PRO A 497 -10.85 -10.97 7.43
N VAL A 498 -10.82 -9.70 7.01
CA VAL A 498 -11.03 -9.28 5.61
C VAL A 498 -10.09 -10.02 4.67
N GLU A 499 -8.78 -9.91 4.88
CA GLU A 499 -7.79 -10.49 3.97
C GLU A 499 -7.90 -12.03 3.89
N ARG A 500 -8.28 -12.70 4.99
CA ARG A 500 -8.52 -14.15 4.97
C ARG A 500 -9.73 -14.52 4.10
N LEU A 501 -10.75 -13.67 4.07
CA LEU A 501 -11.96 -13.94 3.28
C LEU A 501 -11.74 -13.71 1.80
N ILE A 502 -10.86 -12.78 1.43
CA ILE A 502 -10.48 -12.49 0.05
C ILE A 502 -9.21 -13.26 -0.38
N ALA A 503 -8.69 -14.17 0.43
CA ALA A 503 -7.45 -14.90 0.12
C ALA A 503 -7.53 -15.65 -1.23
N ASP A 504 -8.69 -16.19 -1.59
CA ASP A 504 -8.91 -16.86 -2.88
C ASP A 504 -8.65 -15.90 -4.06
N LEU A 505 -8.94 -14.61 -3.87
CA LEU A 505 -8.69 -13.56 -4.87
C LEU A 505 -7.20 -13.29 -5.09
N LEU A 506 -6.40 -13.39 -4.02
CA LEU A 506 -4.95 -13.14 -4.04
C LEU A 506 -4.16 -14.32 -4.63
N LEU A 507 -4.79 -15.49 -4.71
CA LEU A 507 -4.24 -16.73 -5.26
C LEU A 507 -4.68 -17.00 -6.70
N THR A 508 -5.65 -16.22 -7.23
CA THR A 508 -6.12 -16.39 -8.62
C THR A 508 -5.29 -15.53 -9.55
N THR A 509 -4.90 -16.12 -10.69
CA THR A 509 -4.08 -15.46 -11.73
C THR A 509 -4.92 -14.73 -12.77
N GLU A 510 -6.24 -14.86 -12.74
CA GLU A 510 -7.14 -14.28 -13.74
C GLU A 510 -7.70 -12.93 -13.28
N GLY A 511 -7.40 -11.87 -14.03
CA GLY A 511 -8.03 -10.55 -13.90
C GLY A 511 -7.27 -9.49 -13.10
N LEU A 512 -5.92 -9.54 -13.07
CA LEU A 512 -5.08 -8.44 -12.62
C LEU A 512 -4.86 -7.42 -13.73
#